data_49d582e9d7d37273b1d1fa74d967dddf
#
_entry.id   49d582e9d7d37273b1d1fa74d967dddf
#
_cell.length_a   1.000
_cell.length_b   1.000
_cell.length_c   1.000
_cell.angle_alpha   90.00
_cell.angle_beta   90.00
_cell.angle_gamma   90.00
#
_symmetry.space_group_name_H-M   'P 1'
#
loop_
_entity.id
_entity.type
_entity.pdbx_description
1 polymer ?
#
loop_
_entity_poly.entity_id
_entity_poly.type
_entity_poly.pdbx_seq_one_letter_code
_entity_poly.pdbx_strand_id
1 'polypeptide(L)'
;AIVAESVDHADPVHKISIIPRGIAALGYTQQQPTEDRYLMTRSELIDRLAVLFGGRVAEELVFNEISTGAQNDLQRATDIARSMVTEYGMSDSLGLVSYERPRQAMFLPESFSSGKKYSEKKAGQIDDEVTRIVEEAHQRVRKILSERRPVLDDLARLLSQKESVQGEELRQMLSAAKADGSVKSPIFHHEDHEGSKDI
;
A
#
# COMPACT_ATOMS: atom_id res chain seq x y z
N ALA A 1 -6.37 -7.58 3.18
CA ALA A 1 -5.98 -8.83 3.83
C ALA A 1 -4.98 -9.63 2.96
N ILE A 2 -5.38 -10.17 1.79
CA ILE A 2 -4.51 -10.99 0.92
C ILE A 2 -3.20 -10.26 0.59
N VAL A 3 -3.26 -8.99 0.20
CA VAL A 3 -2.06 -8.19 -0.08
C VAL A 3 -1.15 -8.09 1.14
N ALA A 4 -1.71 -7.84 2.33
CA ALA A 4 -0.92 -7.75 3.56
C ALA A 4 -0.13 -9.05 3.86
N GLU A 5 -0.74 -10.22 3.63
CA GLU A 5 -0.07 -11.52 3.78
C GLU A 5 0.81 -11.90 2.58
N SER A 6 0.96 -11.00 1.60
CA SER A 6 1.70 -11.24 0.36
C SER A 6 2.92 -10.35 0.18
N VAL A 7 3.06 -9.33 1.01
CA VAL A 7 4.21 -8.41 1.03
C VAL A 7 5.02 -8.63 2.30
N ASP A 8 6.29 -8.27 2.26
CA ASP A 8 7.25 -8.69 3.30
C ASP A 8 7.15 -7.84 4.58
N HIS A 9 6.74 -6.57 4.46
CA HIS A 9 6.83 -5.61 5.57
C HIS A 9 5.46 -5.15 6.09
N ALA A 10 4.37 -5.79 5.69
CA ALA A 10 3.06 -5.50 6.27
C ALA A 10 2.86 -6.22 7.60
N ASP A 11 2.12 -5.57 8.50
CA ASP A 11 1.70 -6.22 9.72
C ASP A 11 0.77 -7.40 9.42
N PRO A 12 0.92 -8.53 10.14
CA PRO A 12 0.12 -9.71 9.89
C PRO A 12 -1.37 -9.46 10.14
N VAL A 13 -2.19 -10.10 9.33
CA VAL A 13 -3.63 -10.05 9.50
C VAL A 13 -4.04 -10.87 10.72
N HIS A 14 -4.72 -10.23 11.64
CA HIS A 14 -5.28 -10.89 12.82
C HIS A 14 -6.71 -11.39 12.55
N LYS A 15 -7.55 -10.53 11.96
CA LYS A 15 -8.95 -10.84 11.70
C LYS A 15 -9.49 -10.06 10.51
N ILE A 16 -10.37 -10.71 9.75
CA ILE A 16 -11.18 -10.09 8.70
C ILE A 16 -12.64 -10.23 9.09
N SER A 17 -13.46 -9.21 8.91
CA SER A 17 -14.88 -9.26 9.20
C SER A 17 -15.69 -8.42 8.22
N ILE A 18 -16.83 -8.93 7.80
CA ILE A 18 -17.84 -8.21 7.03
C ILE A 18 -19.01 -7.74 7.90
N ILE A 19 -18.92 -7.91 9.22
CA ILE A 19 -19.89 -7.38 10.17
C ILE A 19 -19.69 -5.87 10.26
N PRO A 20 -20.74 -5.06 9.96
CA PRO A 20 -20.63 -3.61 10.02
C PRO A 20 -20.28 -3.11 11.43
N ARG A 21 -19.36 -2.16 11.52
CA ARG A 21 -19.07 -1.40 12.75
C ARG A 21 -19.46 0.05 12.55
N GLY A 22 -20.71 0.40 12.90
CA GLY A 22 -21.25 1.74 12.73
C GLY A 22 -21.66 2.08 11.28
N ILE A 23 -21.94 3.35 11.02
CA ILE A 23 -22.59 3.81 9.77
C ILE A 23 -21.61 3.79 8.56
N ALA A 24 -20.31 3.82 8.79
CA ALA A 24 -19.32 4.05 7.72
C ALA A 24 -18.42 2.84 7.40
N ALA A 25 -18.45 1.76 8.16
CA ALA A 25 -17.60 0.60 7.95
C ALA A 25 -18.44 -0.66 7.72
N LEU A 26 -18.55 -1.07 6.46
CA LEU A 26 -19.27 -2.30 6.06
C LEU A 26 -18.48 -3.58 6.37
N GLY A 27 -17.21 -3.45 6.75
CA GLY A 27 -16.32 -4.52 7.13
C GLY A 27 -14.95 -3.95 7.48
N TYR A 28 -14.06 -4.78 8.00
CA TYR A 28 -12.70 -4.37 8.35
C TYR A 28 -11.71 -5.53 8.28
N THR A 29 -10.46 -5.18 8.02
CA THR A 29 -9.30 -6.04 8.20
C THR A 29 -8.50 -5.50 9.39
N GLN A 30 -8.35 -6.29 10.42
CA GLN A 30 -7.53 -5.96 11.58
C GLN A 30 -6.13 -6.52 11.37
N GLN A 31 -5.14 -5.65 11.32
CA GLN A 31 -3.73 -6.01 11.36
C GLN A 31 -3.20 -5.73 12.77
N GLN A 32 -2.28 -6.55 13.23
CA GLN A 32 -1.68 -6.40 14.55
C GLN A 32 -0.19 -6.12 14.38
N PRO A 33 0.28 -4.92 14.74
CA PRO A 33 1.70 -4.62 14.74
C PRO A 33 2.45 -5.63 15.61
N THR A 34 3.54 -6.16 15.09
CA THR A 34 4.40 -7.10 15.81
C THR A 34 5.50 -6.39 16.57
N GLU A 35 5.81 -5.16 16.19
CA GLU A 35 6.87 -4.34 16.78
C GLU A 35 6.48 -2.86 16.79
N ASP A 36 6.98 -2.12 17.78
CA ASP A 36 6.91 -0.65 17.79
C ASP A 36 7.94 -0.09 16.80
N ARG A 37 7.48 0.35 15.62
CA ARG A 37 8.35 0.89 14.58
C ARG A 37 8.40 2.41 14.66
N TYR A 38 9.54 2.94 15.07
CA TYR A 38 9.80 4.38 15.12
C TYR A 38 10.31 4.95 13.77
N LEU A 39 10.91 4.11 12.94
CA LEU A 39 11.41 4.47 11.63
C LEU A 39 10.84 3.52 10.59
N MET A 40 10.53 4.04 9.42
CA MET A 40 10.03 3.24 8.28
C MET A 40 10.98 3.40 7.09
N THR A 41 11.34 2.29 6.49
CA THR A 41 12.09 2.26 5.25
C THR A 41 11.20 2.57 4.04
N ARG A 42 11.82 2.86 2.89
CA ARG A 42 11.10 3.02 1.62
C ARG A 42 10.28 1.77 1.27
N SER A 43 10.84 0.59 1.47
CA SER A 43 10.17 -0.69 1.19
C SER A 43 8.92 -0.88 2.05
N GLU A 44 9.00 -0.55 3.34
CA GLU A 44 7.84 -0.62 4.26
C GLU A 44 6.73 0.35 3.83
N LEU A 45 7.08 1.56 3.39
CA LEU A 45 6.10 2.53 2.91
C LEU A 45 5.43 2.06 1.61
N ILE A 46 6.19 1.48 0.67
CA ILE A 46 5.65 0.91 -0.56
C ILE A 46 4.72 -0.28 -0.25
N ASP A 47 5.08 -1.15 0.69
CA ASP A 47 4.22 -2.26 1.11
C ASP A 47 2.93 -1.75 1.77
N ARG A 48 3.03 -0.67 2.56
CA ARG A 48 1.86 -0.01 3.14
C ARG A 48 0.93 0.58 2.08
N LEU A 49 1.48 1.21 1.03
CA LEU A 49 0.69 1.65 -0.13
C LEU A 49 -0.04 0.49 -0.78
N ALA A 50 0.66 -0.63 -1.00
CA ALA A 50 0.07 -1.82 -1.59
C ALA A 50 -1.10 -2.36 -0.76
N VAL A 51 -0.99 -2.39 0.56
CA VAL A 51 -2.07 -2.82 1.46
C VAL A 51 -3.30 -1.93 1.34
N LEU A 52 -3.12 -0.59 1.28
CA LEU A 52 -4.21 0.39 1.13
C LEU A 52 -4.96 0.22 -0.21
N PHE A 53 -4.26 -0.11 -1.29
CA PHE A 53 -4.89 -0.35 -2.59
C PHE A 53 -5.60 -1.70 -2.70
N GLY A 54 -5.37 -2.62 -1.78
CA GLY A 54 -5.88 -3.99 -1.86
C GLY A 54 -7.38 -4.10 -2.05
N GLY A 55 -8.19 -3.29 -1.36
CA GLY A 55 -9.65 -3.26 -1.49
C GLY A 55 -10.08 -2.74 -2.86
N ARG A 56 -9.53 -1.61 -3.27
CA ARG A 56 -9.83 -0.96 -4.55
C ARG A 56 -9.55 -1.86 -5.75
N VAL A 57 -8.37 -2.46 -5.78
CA VAL A 57 -7.96 -3.34 -6.88
C VAL A 57 -8.77 -4.63 -6.88
N ALA A 58 -9.19 -5.13 -5.71
CA ALA A 58 -10.11 -6.27 -5.65
C ALA A 58 -11.46 -5.96 -6.30
N GLU A 59 -12.04 -4.77 -6.05
CA GLU A 59 -13.27 -4.32 -6.72
C GLU A 59 -13.09 -4.25 -8.24
N GLU A 60 -12.01 -3.64 -8.72
CA GLU A 60 -11.70 -3.57 -10.16
C GLU A 60 -11.61 -4.94 -10.81
N LEU A 61 -10.90 -5.88 -10.17
CA LEU A 61 -10.70 -7.22 -10.72
C LEU A 61 -11.95 -8.09 -10.72
N VAL A 62 -12.83 -7.90 -9.73
CA VAL A 62 -14.00 -8.78 -9.54
C VAL A 62 -15.22 -8.22 -10.25
N PHE A 63 -15.48 -6.94 -10.12
CA PHE A 63 -16.72 -6.30 -10.59
C PHE A 63 -16.52 -5.46 -11.87
N ASN A 64 -15.26 -5.21 -12.26
CA ASN A 64 -14.92 -4.25 -13.32
C ASN A 64 -15.55 -2.86 -13.10
N GLU A 65 -15.83 -2.53 -11.84
CA GLU A 65 -16.38 -1.28 -11.37
C GLU A 65 -15.63 -0.82 -10.13
N ILE A 66 -15.82 0.44 -9.79
CA ILE A 66 -15.15 1.09 -8.65
C ILE A 66 -16.18 1.86 -7.84
N SER A 67 -16.11 1.72 -6.52
CA SER A 67 -16.98 2.42 -5.59
C SER A 67 -16.25 3.52 -4.82
N THR A 68 -17.00 4.30 -4.04
CA THR A 68 -16.44 5.30 -3.13
C THR A 68 -15.86 4.69 -1.85
N GLY A 69 -15.98 3.38 -1.64
CA GLY A 69 -15.59 2.70 -0.41
C GLY A 69 -14.10 2.83 -0.05
N ALA A 70 -13.24 2.97 -1.07
CA ALA A 70 -11.80 3.11 -0.90
C ALA A 70 -11.33 4.58 -0.74
N GLN A 71 -12.22 5.58 -0.61
CA GLN A 71 -11.84 7.00 -0.59
C GLN A 71 -10.77 7.32 0.46
N ASN A 72 -10.97 6.86 1.69
CA ASN A 72 -10.02 7.10 2.78
C ASN A 72 -8.65 6.43 2.53
N ASP A 73 -8.65 5.22 2.01
CA ASP A 73 -7.42 4.50 1.71
C ASP A 73 -6.65 5.16 0.56
N LEU A 74 -7.33 5.66 -0.47
CA LEU A 74 -6.73 6.42 -1.56
C LEU A 74 -6.11 7.73 -1.07
N GLN A 75 -6.80 8.45 -0.18
CA GLN A 75 -6.25 9.68 0.41
C GLN A 75 -4.99 9.38 1.22
N ARG A 76 -5.03 8.40 2.11
CA ARG A 76 -3.88 7.97 2.91
C ARG A 76 -2.71 7.50 2.06
N ALA A 77 -2.98 6.76 0.98
CA ALA A 77 -1.95 6.33 0.05
C ALA A 77 -1.28 7.53 -0.64
N THR A 78 -2.07 8.50 -1.09
CA THR A 78 -1.55 9.72 -1.71
C THR A 78 -0.71 10.53 -0.72
N ASP A 79 -1.14 10.67 0.53
CA ASP A 79 -0.41 11.38 1.58
C ASP A 79 0.94 10.69 1.87
N ILE A 80 0.97 9.35 1.95
CA ILE A 80 2.22 8.59 2.13
C ILE A 80 3.15 8.80 0.94
N ALA A 81 2.68 8.64 -0.30
CA ALA A 81 3.49 8.83 -1.49
C ALA A 81 4.05 10.27 -1.58
N ARG A 82 3.23 11.27 -1.23
CA ARG A 82 3.67 12.67 -1.16
C ARG A 82 4.74 12.87 -0.11
N SER A 83 4.57 12.36 1.11
CA SER A 83 5.59 12.48 2.16
C SER A 83 6.89 11.77 1.78
N MET A 84 6.83 10.62 1.11
CA MET A 84 8.03 9.94 0.58
C MET A 84 8.83 10.87 -0.35
N VAL A 85 8.14 11.62 -1.20
CA VAL A 85 8.75 12.53 -2.18
C VAL A 85 9.19 13.84 -1.55
N THR A 86 8.32 14.47 -0.74
CA THR A 86 8.51 15.86 -0.30
C THR A 86 9.18 16.01 1.06
N GLU A 87 9.03 15.03 1.94
CA GLU A 87 9.55 15.10 3.31
C GLU A 87 10.77 14.22 3.53
N TYR A 88 10.72 12.96 3.03
CA TYR A 88 11.72 11.94 3.37
C TYR A 88 12.85 11.83 2.35
N GLY A 89 12.74 12.50 1.18
CA GLY A 89 13.76 12.43 0.14
C GLY A 89 13.94 11.03 -0.46
N MET A 90 12.83 10.26 -0.53
CA MET A 90 12.85 8.86 -1.00
C MET A 90 12.55 8.72 -2.50
N SER A 91 12.70 9.80 -3.26
CA SER A 91 12.52 9.80 -4.72
C SER A 91 13.87 9.78 -5.42
N ASP A 92 14.06 8.83 -6.34
CA ASP A 92 15.27 8.72 -7.13
C ASP A 92 15.39 9.88 -8.14
N SER A 93 14.26 10.39 -8.66
CA SER A 93 14.22 11.47 -9.65
C SER A 93 14.41 12.87 -9.06
N LEU A 94 14.00 13.07 -7.80
CA LEU A 94 14.05 14.37 -7.13
C LEU A 94 15.23 14.50 -6.15
N GLY A 95 15.87 13.37 -5.82
CA GLY A 95 17.04 13.30 -4.96
C GLY A 95 16.75 13.52 -3.47
N LEU A 96 17.82 13.69 -2.71
CA LEU A 96 17.81 13.82 -1.24
C LEU A 96 17.45 15.25 -0.80
N VAL A 97 16.29 15.73 -1.20
CA VAL A 97 15.83 17.10 -0.90
C VAL A 97 14.47 17.04 -0.19
N SER A 98 14.36 17.75 0.94
CA SER A 98 13.08 17.98 1.59
C SER A 98 12.45 19.26 1.06
N TYR A 99 11.29 19.15 0.45
CA TYR A 99 10.51 20.25 -0.13
C TYR A 99 9.47 20.81 0.83
N GLU A 100 9.03 20.01 1.79
CA GLU A 100 8.08 20.39 2.83
C GLU A 100 8.71 20.24 4.21
N ARG A 101 8.44 21.19 5.08
CA ARG A 101 8.79 21.04 6.52
C ARG A 101 7.63 20.32 7.21
N PRO A 102 7.91 19.43 8.20
CA PRO A 102 6.86 18.89 9.05
C PRO A 102 6.02 20.04 9.58
N ARG A 103 4.70 19.90 9.53
CA ARG A 103 3.77 20.88 10.13
C ARG A 103 4.02 20.92 11.62
N GLN A 104 4.92 21.78 12.07
CA GLN A 104 4.97 22.14 13.48
C GLN A 104 3.66 22.89 13.78
N ALA A 105 2.86 22.33 14.66
CA ALA A 105 1.73 22.98 15.27
C ALA A 105 2.26 24.14 16.15
N MET A 106 2.58 25.27 15.50
CA MET A 106 2.92 26.48 16.20
C MET A 106 1.69 27.38 16.22
N PHE A 107 1.36 27.93 17.35
CA PHE A 107 0.26 28.87 17.62
C PHE A 107 0.42 30.21 16.86
N LEU A 108 0.68 30.17 15.56
CA LEU A 108 0.76 31.36 14.72
C LEU A 108 -0.44 31.38 13.77
N PRO A 109 -1.10 32.53 13.57
CA PRO A 109 -2.22 32.66 12.64
C PRO A 109 -1.82 32.24 11.24
N GLU A 110 -2.70 31.50 10.56
CA GLU A 110 -2.51 30.89 9.21
C GLU A 110 -2.08 31.86 8.09
N SER A 111 -2.06 33.17 8.35
CA SER A 111 -1.81 34.20 7.35
C SER A 111 -0.34 34.36 6.90
N PHE A 112 0.63 33.67 7.48
CA PHE A 112 2.04 33.92 7.20
C PHE A 112 2.85 32.75 6.62
N SER A 113 2.28 31.57 6.32
CA SER A 113 3.10 30.40 5.98
C SER A 113 2.75 29.59 4.75
N SER A 114 1.85 30.00 3.88
CA SER A 114 1.40 29.16 2.75
C SER A 114 1.97 29.56 1.38
N GLY A 115 3.26 29.87 1.29
CA GLY A 115 3.95 29.96 0.00
C GLY A 115 4.65 28.63 -0.31
N LYS A 116 4.32 27.97 -1.44
CA LYS A 116 5.15 26.89 -1.98
C LYS A 116 6.59 27.40 -2.08
N LYS A 117 7.54 26.69 -1.45
CA LYS A 117 8.97 27.08 -1.43
C LYS A 117 9.74 26.62 -2.67
N TYR A 118 9.06 26.13 -3.69
CA TYR A 118 9.62 25.60 -4.91
C TYR A 118 8.84 26.11 -6.13
N SER A 119 9.51 26.12 -7.29
CA SER A 119 8.94 26.60 -8.55
C SER A 119 7.77 25.74 -9.03
N GLU A 120 6.90 26.27 -9.87
CA GLU A 120 5.81 25.51 -10.50
C GLU A 120 6.35 24.30 -11.31
N LYS A 121 7.50 24.44 -11.96
CA LYS A 121 8.17 23.31 -12.61
C LYS A 121 8.51 22.20 -11.64
N LYS A 122 8.98 22.55 -10.44
CA LYS A 122 9.30 21.56 -9.39
C LYS A 122 8.02 20.94 -8.82
N ALA A 123 6.94 21.72 -8.68
CA ALA A 123 5.63 21.20 -8.30
C ALA A 123 5.15 20.10 -9.26
N GLY A 124 5.22 20.36 -10.58
CA GLY A 124 4.90 19.35 -11.59
C GLY A 124 5.73 18.07 -11.44
N GLN A 125 7.05 18.22 -11.25
CA GLN A 125 7.92 17.04 -11.03
C GLN A 125 7.55 16.24 -9.76
N ILE A 126 7.13 16.91 -8.70
CA ILE A 126 6.64 16.25 -7.47
C ILE A 126 5.35 15.50 -7.77
N ASP A 127 4.40 16.11 -8.45
CA ASP A 127 3.12 15.50 -8.79
C ASP A 127 3.30 14.30 -9.74
N ASP A 128 4.20 14.38 -10.72
CA ASP A 128 4.56 13.27 -11.60
C ASP A 128 5.14 12.09 -10.81
N GLU A 129 6.05 12.37 -9.88
CA GLU A 129 6.70 11.33 -9.07
C GLU A 129 5.73 10.67 -8.08
N VAL A 130 4.85 11.43 -7.44
CA VAL A 130 3.77 10.91 -6.60
C VAL A 130 2.86 9.99 -7.41
N THR A 131 2.46 10.43 -8.61
CA THR A 131 1.62 9.63 -9.51
C THR A 131 2.32 8.33 -9.90
N ARG A 132 3.61 8.37 -10.22
CA ARG A 132 4.42 7.19 -10.57
C ARG A 132 4.45 6.18 -9.42
N ILE A 133 4.73 6.62 -8.18
CA ILE A 133 4.77 5.75 -7.00
C ILE A 133 3.41 5.08 -6.76
N VAL A 134 2.33 5.83 -6.85
CA VAL A 134 0.95 5.34 -6.69
C VAL A 134 0.62 4.30 -7.77
N GLU A 135 0.95 4.59 -9.04
CA GLU A 135 0.67 3.69 -10.16
C GLU A 135 1.49 2.39 -10.06
N GLU A 136 2.77 2.46 -9.70
CA GLU A 136 3.59 1.28 -9.46
C GLU A 136 3.04 0.39 -8.34
N ALA A 137 2.60 1.00 -7.24
CA ALA A 137 1.96 0.27 -6.15
C ALA A 137 0.64 -0.38 -6.61
N HIS A 138 -0.19 0.34 -7.39
CA HIS A 138 -1.42 -0.18 -7.96
C HIS A 138 -1.17 -1.39 -8.88
N GLN A 139 -0.22 -1.28 -9.80
CA GLN A 139 0.15 -2.38 -10.71
C GLN A 139 0.68 -3.61 -9.96
N ARG A 140 1.49 -3.40 -8.93
CA ARG A 140 1.97 -4.47 -8.06
C ARG A 140 0.82 -5.22 -7.38
N VAL A 141 -0.14 -4.48 -6.83
CA VAL A 141 -1.32 -5.07 -6.17
C VAL A 141 -2.19 -5.83 -7.16
N ARG A 142 -2.39 -5.27 -8.36
CA ARG A 142 -3.14 -5.92 -9.43
C ARG A 142 -2.52 -7.26 -9.81
N LYS A 143 -1.19 -7.33 -9.93
CA LYS A 143 -0.46 -8.57 -10.18
C LYS A 143 -0.68 -9.58 -9.04
N ILE A 144 -0.46 -9.17 -7.77
CA ILE A 144 -0.64 -10.02 -6.59
C ILE A 144 -2.05 -10.63 -6.56
N LEU A 145 -3.09 -9.81 -6.72
CA LEU A 145 -4.47 -10.27 -6.63
C LEU A 145 -4.89 -11.09 -7.85
N SER A 146 -4.39 -10.79 -9.04
CA SER A 146 -4.64 -11.61 -10.23
C SER A 146 -4.05 -13.02 -10.09
N GLU A 147 -2.81 -13.13 -9.60
CA GLU A 147 -2.15 -14.40 -9.33
C GLU A 147 -2.84 -15.20 -8.22
N ARG A 148 -3.52 -14.52 -7.30
CA ARG A 148 -4.22 -15.11 -6.15
C ARG A 148 -5.74 -15.04 -6.26
N ARG A 149 -6.25 -14.93 -7.48
CA ARG A 149 -7.69 -14.83 -7.74
C ARG A 149 -8.51 -15.98 -7.12
N PRO A 150 -8.08 -17.23 -7.17
CA PRO A 150 -8.81 -18.33 -6.51
C PRO A 150 -8.94 -18.12 -5.00
N VAL A 151 -7.86 -17.67 -4.33
CA VAL A 151 -7.89 -17.38 -2.89
C VAL A 151 -8.82 -16.21 -2.57
N LEU A 152 -8.88 -15.18 -3.42
CA LEU A 152 -9.79 -14.06 -3.26
C LEU A 152 -11.26 -14.53 -3.32
N ASP A 153 -11.60 -15.37 -4.29
CA ASP A 153 -12.95 -15.88 -4.48
C ASP A 153 -13.35 -16.85 -3.33
N ASP A 154 -12.43 -17.69 -2.86
CA ASP A 154 -12.66 -18.60 -1.74
C ASP A 154 -12.81 -17.86 -0.41
N LEU A 155 -11.97 -16.85 -0.15
CA LEU A 155 -12.07 -15.99 1.03
C LEU A 155 -13.40 -15.23 1.05
N ALA A 156 -13.85 -14.72 -0.10
CA ALA A 156 -15.13 -14.04 -0.22
C ALA A 156 -16.30 -14.99 0.11
N ARG A 157 -16.28 -16.23 -0.40
CA ARG A 157 -17.28 -17.26 -0.06
C ARG A 157 -17.28 -17.61 1.43
N LEU A 158 -16.08 -17.77 1.98
CA LEU A 158 -15.92 -18.10 3.40
C LEU A 158 -16.47 -16.98 4.30
N LEU A 159 -16.16 -15.72 3.97
CA LEU A 159 -16.69 -14.56 4.70
C LEU A 159 -18.20 -14.43 4.57
N SER A 160 -18.77 -14.75 3.41
CA SER A 160 -20.25 -14.76 3.25
C SER A 160 -20.94 -15.82 4.11
N GLN A 161 -20.23 -16.89 4.51
CA GLN A 161 -20.76 -17.94 5.37
C GLN A 161 -20.51 -17.70 6.86
N LYS A 162 -19.30 -17.25 7.19
CA LYS A 162 -18.84 -17.14 8.59
C LYS A 162 -18.88 -15.71 9.14
N GLU A 163 -19.09 -14.70 8.27
CA GLU A 163 -19.04 -13.27 8.57
C GLU A 163 -17.68 -12.77 9.11
N SER A 164 -16.84 -13.68 9.61
CA SER A 164 -15.48 -13.35 10.04
C SER A 164 -14.53 -14.51 9.86
N VAL A 165 -13.26 -14.20 9.55
CA VAL A 165 -12.17 -15.16 9.32
C VAL A 165 -10.95 -14.72 10.13
N GLN A 166 -10.27 -15.64 10.78
CA GLN A 166 -9.02 -15.37 11.49
C GLN A 166 -7.85 -15.32 10.51
N GLY A 167 -6.82 -14.54 10.83
CA GLY A 167 -5.63 -14.40 9.97
C GLY A 167 -4.91 -15.73 9.72
N GLU A 168 -4.93 -16.63 10.70
CA GLU A 168 -4.35 -17.97 10.55
C GLU A 168 -5.06 -18.78 9.45
N GLU A 169 -6.38 -18.75 9.38
CA GLU A 169 -7.17 -19.42 8.36
C GLU A 169 -6.85 -18.86 6.96
N LEU A 170 -6.67 -17.53 6.85
CA LEU A 170 -6.20 -16.90 5.60
C LEU A 170 -4.81 -17.39 5.20
N ARG A 171 -3.86 -17.46 6.14
CA ARG A 171 -2.49 -17.95 5.85
C ARG A 171 -2.50 -19.41 5.38
N GLN A 172 -3.35 -20.25 5.95
CA GLN A 172 -3.52 -21.64 5.51
C GLN A 172 -4.06 -21.70 4.08
N MET A 173 -5.05 -20.89 3.70
CA MET A 173 -5.56 -20.79 2.32
C MET A 173 -4.47 -20.36 1.35
N LEU A 174 -3.67 -19.36 1.70
CA LEU A 174 -2.56 -18.88 0.87
C LEU A 174 -1.45 -19.92 0.70
N SER A 175 -1.17 -20.69 1.75
CA SER A 175 -0.17 -21.78 1.73
C SER A 175 -0.64 -22.96 0.89
N ALA A 176 -1.90 -23.35 0.98
CA ALA A 176 -2.50 -24.41 0.18
C ALA A 176 -2.46 -24.06 -1.32
N ALA A 177 -2.81 -22.81 -1.67
CA ALA A 177 -2.74 -22.35 -3.06
C ALA A 177 -1.32 -22.35 -3.66
N LYS A 178 -0.28 -22.13 -2.83
CA LYS A 178 1.13 -22.26 -3.25
C LYS A 178 1.50 -23.73 -3.52
N ALA A 179 1.03 -24.65 -2.70
CA ALA A 179 1.32 -26.08 -2.81
C ALA A 179 0.67 -26.70 -4.07
N ASP A 180 -0.48 -26.19 -4.47
CA ASP A 180 -1.25 -26.67 -5.64
C ASP A 180 -0.70 -26.16 -6.99
N GLY A 181 0.45 -25.46 -7.00
CA GLY A 181 1.15 -25.00 -8.20
C GLY A 181 0.48 -23.85 -8.97
N SER A 182 -0.60 -23.30 -8.46
CA SER A 182 -1.35 -22.21 -9.10
C SER A 182 -0.75 -20.81 -8.86
N VAL A 183 0.28 -20.69 -7.99
CA VAL A 183 0.94 -19.42 -7.69
C VAL A 183 2.46 -19.54 -7.79
N LYS A 184 3.04 -19.03 -8.88
CA LYS A 184 4.49 -18.80 -8.95
C LYS A 184 4.87 -17.63 -8.05
N SER A 185 5.76 -17.85 -7.10
CA SER A 185 6.36 -16.75 -6.32
C SER A 185 7.07 -15.77 -7.26
N PRO A 186 6.85 -14.47 -7.16
CA PRO A 186 7.67 -13.49 -7.86
C PRO A 186 9.06 -13.48 -7.20
N ILE A 187 10.03 -14.16 -7.79
CA ILE A 187 11.44 -14.03 -7.41
C ILE A 187 11.90 -12.67 -7.94
N PHE A 188 12.05 -11.71 -7.06
CA PHE A 188 12.79 -10.49 -7.37
C PHE A 188 14.28 -10.82 -7.41
N HIS A 189 14.83 -10.92 -8.63
CA HIS A 189 16.25 -10.81 -8.81
C HIS A 189 16.64 -9.34 -8.60
N HIS A 190 17.37 -9.07 -7.53
CA HIS A 190 18.27 -7.93 -7.50
C HIS A 190 19.33 -8.20 -8.59
N GLU A 191 19.28 -7.47 -9.69
CA GLU A 191 20.43 -7.35 -10.56
C GLU A 191 21.46 -6.47 -9.85
N ASP A 192 22.43 -7.13 -9.23
CA ASP A 192 23.64 -6.49 -8.78
C ASP A 192 24.40 -6.00 -10.03
N HIS A 193 24.35 -4.70 -10.27
CA HIS A 193 25.27 -4.05 -11.20
C HIS A 193 26.68 -4.11 -10.60
N GLU A 194 27.39 -5.20 -10.84
CA GLU A 194 28.83 -5.23 -10.75
C GLU A 194 29.41 -4.26 -11.78
N GLY A 195 29.90 -3.14 -11.26
CA GLY A 195 30.67 -2.17 -12.02
C GLY A 195 31.95 -2.79 -12.50
N SER A 196 32.06 -2.97 -13.80
CA SER A 196 33.32 -3.23 -14.48
C SER A 196 34.28 -2.08 -14.20
N LYS A 197 35.31 -2.36 -13.41
CA LYS A 197 36.56 -1.61 -13.43
C LYS A 197 37.38 -2.15 -14.60
N ASP A 198 37.64 -1.31 -15.56
CA ASP A 198 38.89 -1.43 -16.36
C ASP A 198 39.24 -0.05 -16.93
N ILE A 199 40.49 0.35 -16.55
CA ILE A 199 41.43 1.34 -17.07
C ILE A 199 41.14 2.80 -16.73
#